data_868d3d80c81fc576d627cd3fd8586363
#
_entry.id   868d3d80c81fc576d627cd3fd8586363
#
_cell.length_a   1.000
_cell.length_b   1.000
_cell.length_c   1.000
_cell.angle_alpha   90.00
_cell.angle_beta   90.00
_cell.angle_gamma   90.00
#
_symmetry.space_group_name_H-M   'P 1'
#
loop_
_entity.id
_entity.type
_entity.pdbx_description
1 polymer ?
#
loop_
_entity_poly.entity_id
_entity_poly.type
_entity_poly.pdbx_seq_one_letter_code
_entity_poly.pdbx_strand_id
1 'polypeptide(L)'
;MKRLIIILSLVIMGPLLLTSCLMSHQYRIIRNLDAQAGNRRFDPALFKAVDEYAMNAPEAAAATMESLAAYLARPEWGELERVRALWRWITSHIDYDAAKRNYYAPETFRDRKGTCQGYAELFVLLARSAGITAVEITGYCRGSGFKPGDRIRNDHAWNAVRIDSLWYLLDLTYGTGVVSDGKFIRQYQEHYFLTPPGEFIYSYLPEVPRWQLLPDRISKMKFEKLPFYRPGYFLSGLRQIDPAPSCIINCTGSMKISFSAPPGITLTAVIRTESGKSLFKPIIDRKGEVIGISADFREPGDYYLVGWAGPDSGKGKQSWAFSYLVKNR
;
A
#
# COMPACT_ATOMS: atom_id res chain seq x y z
N MET A 1 -55.67 -49.03 -1.04
CA MET A 1 -55.55 -47.58 -0.97
C MET A 1 -54.23 -47.22 -0.28
N LYS A 2 -53.21 -46.95 -1.06
CA LYS A 2 -51.89 -46.55 -0.54
C LYS A 2 -51.78 -44.99 -0.64
N ARG A 3 -51.74 -44.33 0.47
CA ARG A 3 -51.47 -42.84 0.52
C ARG A 3 -49.99 -42.59 0.32
N LEU A 4 -49.66 -41.85 -0.73
CA LEU A 4 -48.33 -41.37 -1.06
C LEU A 4 -48.11 -40.11 -0.26
N ILE A 5 -47.16 -40.13 0.67
CA ILE A 5 -46.70 -38.93 1.40
C ILE A 5 -45.58 -38.30 0.57
N ILE A 6 -45.84 -37.13 -0.03
CA ILE A 6 -44.85 -36.32 -0.70
C ILE A 6 -44.19 -35.46 0.39
N ILE A 7 -42.94 -35.76 0.72
CA ILE A 7 -42.11 -34.91 1.56
C ILE A 7 -41.51 -33.81 0.67
N LEU A 8 -41.99 -32.60 0.86
CA LEU A 8 -41.47 -31.41 0.18
C LEU A 8 -40.17 -30.98 0.88
N SER A 9 -39.03 -31.33 0.31
CA SER A 9 -37.74 -30.86 0.78
C SER A 9 -37.57 -29.39 0.38
N LEU A 10 -37.78 -28.47 1.32
CA LEU A 10 -37.39 -27.07 1.20
C LEU A 10 -35.85 -27.00 1.24
N VAL A 11 -35.26 -26.93 0.06
CA VAL A 11 -33.83 -26.63 -0.08
C VAL A 11 -33.63 -25.18 0.28
N ILE A 12 -32.87 -24.95 1.34
CA ILE A 12 -32.41 -23.62 1.77
C ILE A 12 -31.46 -23.07 0.71
N MET A 13 -31.96 -22.33 -0.27
CA MET A 13 -31.19 -21.61 -1.30
C MET A 13 -30.87 -20.13 -0.91
N GLY A 14 -30.91 -19.82 0.37
CA GLY A 14 -30.76 -18.42 0.84
C GLY A 14 -29.37 -17.77 0.68
N PRO A 15 -28.25 -18.38 1.08
CA PRO A 15 -26.98 -17.68 1.11
C PRO A 15 -26.26 -17.56 -0.24
N LEU A 16 -26.45 -18.51 -1.17
CA LEU A 16 -25.80 -18.50 -2.48
C LEU A 16 -26.35 -17.43 -3.45
N LEU A 17 -27.64 -17.09 -3.36
CA LEU A 17 -28.24 -16.04 -4.19
C LEU A 17 -27.86 -14.64 -3.76
N LEU A 18 -27.63 -14.41 -2.46
CA LEU A 18 -27.16 -13.13 -1.93
C LEU A 18 -25.71 -12.82 -2.34
N THR A 19 -24.84 -13.82 -2.34
CA THR A 19 -23.44 -13.65 -2.77
C THR A 19 -23.33 -13.41 -4.27
N SER A 20 -24.11 -14.08 -5.11
CA SER A 20 -24.13 -13.87 -6.55
C SER A 20 -24.72 -12.50 -6.94
N CYS A 21 -25.74 -12.04 -6.22
CA CYS A 21 -26.32 -10.71 -6.41
C CYS A 21 -25.37 -9.59 -5.97
N LEU A 22 -24.61 -9.78 -4.90
CA LEU A 22 -23.59 -8.86 -4.40
C LEU A 22 -22.41 -8.76 -5.38
N MET A 23 -21.93 -9.88 -5.90
CA MET A 23 -20.90 -9.93 -6.94
C MET A 23 -21.39 -9.25 -8.22
N SER A 24 -22.63 -9.47 -8.65
CA SER A 24 -23.18 -8.83 -9.84
C SER A 24 -23.37 -7.33 -9.68
N HIS A 25 -23.65 -6.84 -8.46
CA HIS A 25 -23.77 -5.41 -8.17
C HIS A 25 -22.40 -4.73 -8.16
N GLN A 26 -21.38 -5.34 -7.56
CA GLN A 26 -19.98 -4.88 -7.67
C GLN A 26 -19.52 -4.88 -9.13
N TYR A 27 -19.81 -5.92 -9.92
CA TYR A 27 -19.51 -5.99 -11.34
C TYR A 27 -20.23 -4.91 -12.16
N ARG A 28 -21.44 -4.51 -11.79
CA ARG A 28 -22.20 -3.47 -12.47
C ARG A 28 -21.66 -2.04 -12.18
N ILE A 29 -21.27 -1.76 -10.94
CA ILE A 29 -20.57 -0.53 -10.56
C ILE A 29 -19.24 -0.45 -11.31
N ILE A 30 -18.56 -1.58 -11.45
CA ILE A 30 -17.28 -1.74 -12.13
C ILE A 30 -17.37 -1.46 -13.64
N ARG A 31 -18.49 -1.71 -14.32
CA ARG A 31 -18.60 -1.58 -15.79
C ARG A 31 -18.79 -0.14 -16.29
N ASN A 32 -19.32 0.77 -15.49
CA ASN A 32 -19.74 2.11 -15.90
C ASN A 32 -18.84 3.25 -15.40
N LEU A 33 -17.65 2.95 -14.85
CA LEU A 33 -16.78 3.97 -14.30
C LEU A 33 -15.61 4.26 -15.25
N ASP A 34 -15.69 5.39 -15.95
CA ASP A 34 -14.53 6.20 -16.25
C ASP A 34 -14.02 6.72 -14.89
N ALA A 35 -13.10 5.96 -14.28
CA ALA A 35 -12.62 6.24 -12.94
C ALA A 35 -11.70 7.46 -13.00
N GLN A 36 -12.25 8.64 -12.74
CA GLN A 36 -11.42 9.80 -12.48
C GLN A 36 -10.67 9.59 -11.16
N ALA A 37 -9.36 9.66 -11.25
CA ALA A 37 -8.48 9.48 -10.10
C ALA A 37 -8.33 10.77 -9.30
N GLY A 38 -8.43 10.67 -7.98
CA GLY A 38 -7.90 11.69 -7.09
C GLY A 38 -6.37 11.62 -7.10
N ASN A 39 -5.71 12.73 -7.35
CA ASN A 39 -4.25 12.79 -7.51
C ASN A 39 -3.64 13.88 -6.62
N ARG A 40 -4.03 13.93 -5.35
CA ARG A 40 -3.44 14.85 -4.37
C ARG A 40 -3.08 14.11 -3.09
N ARG A 41 -2.06 14.60 -2.40
CA ARG A 41 -1.82 14.25 -1.00
C ARG A 41 -2.64 15.15 -0.10
N PHE A 42 -3.08 14.58 1.00
CA PHE A 42 -3.72 15.32 2.08
C PHE A 42 -2.70 15.59 3.18
N ASP A 43 -2.79 16.77 3.79
CA ASP A 43 -1.99 17.09 4.97
C ASP A 43 -2.52 16.27 6.17
N PRO A 44 -1.70 15.42 6.80
CA PRO A 44 -2.13 14.65 7.97
C PRO A 44 -2.64 15.51 9.13
N ALA A 45 -2.19 16.75 9.25
CA ALA A 45 -2.64 17.67 10.29
C ALA A 45 -4.14 17.96 10.24
N LEU A 46 -4.76 17.86 9.06
CA LEU A 46 -6.20 18.04 8.86
C LEU A 46 -7.03 16.97 9.58
N PHE A 47 -6.44 15.83 9.87
CA PHE A 47 -7.16 14.65 10.40
C PHE A 47 -6.96 14.43 11.90
N LYS A 48 -6.27 15.31 12.61
CA LYS A 48 -5.92 15.09 14.01
C LYS A 48 -7.12 14.72 14.89
N ALA A 49 -8.21 15.49 14.81
CA ALA A 49 -9.41 15.23 15.58
C ALA A 49 -10.12 13.91 15.18
N VAL A 50 -10.15 13.61 13.87
CA VAL A 50 -10.72 12.36 13.33
C VAL A 50 -9.90 11.16 13.78
N ASP A 51 -8.58 11.28 13.72
CA ASP A 51 -7.65 10.23 14.15
C ASP A 51 -7.79 9.93 15.64
N GLU A 52 -7.80 10.97 16.49
CA GLU A 52 -8.01 10.84 17.94
C GLU A 52 -9.36 10.18 18.26
N TYR A 53 -10.43 10.61 17.60
CA TYR A 53 -11.75 10.01 17.76
C TYR A 53 -11.78 8.53 17.38
N ALA A 54 -11.23 8.18 16.22
CA ALA A 54 -11.23 6.80 15.73
C ALA A 54 -10.35 5.88 16.59
N MET A 55 -9.17 6.34 17.01
CA MET A 55 -8.27 5.55 17.87
C MET A 55 -8.82 5.29 19.26
N ASN A 56 -9.67 6.18 19.77
CA ASN A 56 -10.28 6.07 21.09
C ASN A 56 -11.73 5.55 21.03
N ALA A 57 -12.12 4.86 19.94
CA ALA A 57 -13.44 4.25 19.84
C ALA A 57 -13.67 3.29 21.02
N PRO A 58 -14.77 3.45 21.79
CA PRO A 58 -15.03 2.58 22.93
C PRO A 58 -15.34 1.14 22.48
N GLU A 59 -14.99 0.16 23.30
CA GLU A 59 -15.25 -1.27 23.02
C GLU A 59 -16.72 -1.55 22.67
N ALA A 60 -17.66 -0.86 23.35
CA ALA A 60 -19.09 -0.99 23.06
C ALA A 60 -19.44 -0.57 21.62
N ALA A 61 -18.76 0.43 21.06
CA ALA A 61 -18.95 0.82 19.67
C ALA A 61 -18.33 -0.22 18.70
N ALA A 62 -17.30 -0.90 19.12
CA ALA A 62 -16.61 -1.93 18.34
C ALA A 62 -17.13 -3.37 18.61
N ALA A 63 -18.34 -3.52 19.18
CA ALA A 63 -18.96 -4.82 19.45
C ALA A 63 -19.37 -5.55 18.17
N THR A 64 -19.85 -4.83 17.16
CA THR A 64 -20.15 -5.35 15.82
C THR A 64 -19.57 -4.43 14.73
N MET A 65 -19.45 -4.93 13.50
CA MET A 65 -19.00 -4.10 12.37
C MET A 65 -20.01 -2.97 12.09
N GLU A 66 -21.30 -3.23 12.25
CA GLU A 66 -22.37 -2.24 12.03
C GLU A 66 -22.31 -1.12 13.07
N SER A 67 -22.18 -1.46 14.36
CA SER A 67 -22.08 -0.47 15.44
C SER A 67 -20.81 0.36 15.33
N LEU A 68 -19.70 -0.26 14.92
CA LEU A 68 -18.45 0.44 14.67
C LEU A 68 -18.56 1.40 13.48
N ALA A 69 -19.11 0.94 12.36
CA ALA A 69 -19.30 1.78 11.18
C ALA A 69 -20.20 2.99 11.49
N ALA A 70 -21.29 2.77 12.23
CA ALA A 70 -22.18 3.86 12.66
C ALA A 70 -21.46 4.86 13.58
N TYR A 71 -20.62 4.38 14.50
CA TYR A 71 -19.81 5.23 15.37
C TYR A 71 -18.82 6.08 14.58
N LEU A 72 -18.10 5.47 13.62
CA LEU A 72 -17.06 6.12 12.81
C LEU A 72 -17.60 6.98 11.67
N ALA A 73 -18.86 6.80 11.26
CA ALA A 73 -19.51 7.54 10.18
C ALA A 73 -20.37 8.70 10.73
N ARG A 74 -19.78 9.58 11.53
CA ARG A 74 -20.51 10.70 12.13
C ARG A 74 -21.27 11.52 11.08
N PRO A 75 -22.54 11.92 11.36
CA PRO A 75 -23.35 12.63 10.38
C PRO A 75 -22.76 13.96 9.91
N GLU A 76 -22.03 14.65 10.78
CA GLU A 76 -21.38 15.93 10.49
C GLU A 76 -20.11 15.81 9.66
N TRP A 77 -19.59 14.59 9.42
CA TRP A 77 -18.38 14.37 8.64
C TRP A 77 -18.70 14.14 7.16
N GLY A 78 -17.86 14.70 6.28
CA GLY A 78 -17.85 14.39 4.86
C GLY A 78 -17.31 12.98 4.57
N GLU A 79 -17.32 12.59 3.30
CA GLU A 79 -16.82 11.27 2.89
C GLU A 79 -15.33 11.08 3.26
N LEU A 80 -14.52 12.12 3.12
CA LEU A 80 -13.09 12.06 3.42
C LEU A 80 -12.80 11.77 4.90
N GLU A 81 -13.48 12.47 5.82
CA GLU A 81 -13.33 12.25 7.25
C GLU A 81 -13.83 10.88 7.67
N ARG A 82 -14.93 10.40 7.10
CA ARG A 82 -15.45 9.04 7.37
C ARG A 82 -14.47 7.98 6.89
N VAL A 83 -13.92 8.11 5.68
CA VAL A 83 -12.86 7.22 5.16
C VAL A 83 -11.64 7.26 6.06
N ARG A 84 -11.23 8.45 6.55
CA ARG A 84 -10.12 8.60 7.47
C ARG A 84 -10.38 7.89 8.80
N ALA A 85 -11.56 8.02 9.36
CA ALA A 85 -11.93 7.36 10.61
C ALA A 85 -11.87 5.84 10.50
N LEU A 86 -12.40 5.26 9.40
CA LEU A 86 -12.31 3.84 9.11
C LEU A 86 -10.86 3.37 8.96
N TRP A 87 -10.09 4.10 8.16
CA TRP A 87 -8.66 3.85 7.98
C TRP A 87 -7.92 3.84 9.32
N ARG A 88 -8.15 4.88 10.12
CA ARG A 88 -7.39 5.09 11.34
C ARG A 88 -7.74 4.07 12.41
N TRP A 89 -9.03 3.69 12.51
CA TRP A 89 -9.45 2.63 13.41
C TRP A 89 -8.81 1.29 13.02
N ILE A 90 -8.91 0.87 11.76
CA ILE A 90 -8.35 -0.41 11.31
C ILE A 90 -6.84 -0.44 11.55
N THR A 91 -6.11 0.61 11.14
CA THR A 91 -4.65 0.65 11.29
C THR A 91 -4.16 0.74 12.74
N SER A 92 -5.04 1.10 13.68
CA SER A 92 -4.73 1.16 15.12
C SER A 92 -5.08 -0.13 15.86
N HIS A 93 -6.15 -0.83 15.45
CA HIS A 93 -6.74 -1.91 16.22
C HIS A 93 -6.56 -3.30 15.61
N ILE A 94 -6.18 -3.40 14.34
CA ILE A 94 -5.96 -4.68 13.69
C ILE A 94 -4.46 -4.93 13.55
N ASP A 95 -3.99 -6.10 13.97
CA ASP A 95 -2.61 -6.55 13.77
C ASP A 95 -2.50 -7.38 12.49
N TYR A 96 -1.32 -7.41 11.87
CA TYR A 96 -1.09 -8.31 10.74
C TYR A 96 -0.92 -9.75 11.21
N ASP A 97 -1.67 -10.67 10.60
CA ASP A 97 -1.55 -12.11 10.88
C ASP A 97 -0.42 -12.74 10.07
N ALA A 98 0.80 -12.70 10.63
CA ALA A 98 1.98 -13.33 10.01
C ALA A 98 1.82 -14.85 9.85
N ALA A 99 0.97 -15.50 10.65
CA ALA A 99 0.65 -16.93 10.54
C ALA A 99 -0.37 -17.22 9.43
N LYS A 100 -0.93 -16.17 8.80
CA LYS A 100 -1.86 -16.23 7.65
C LYS A 100 -3.07 -17.14 7.88
N ARG A 101 -3.76 -16.96 8.99
CA ARG A 101 -4.97 -17.73 9.35
C ARG A 101 -6.26 -16.98 9.05
N ASN A 102 -6.27 -15.65 9.25
CA ASN A 102 -7.46 -14.82 9.13
C ASN A 102 -7.47 -14.10 7.77
N TYR A 103 -8.18 -14.68 6.81
CA TYR A 103 -8.30 -14.15 5.44
C TYR A 103 -9.57 -13.34 5.22
N TYR A 104 -10.61 -13.50 6.06
CA TYR A 104 -11.91 -12.87 5.87
C TYR A 104 -12.18 -11.81 6.92
N ALA A 105 -13.04 -10.85 6.58
CA ALA A 105 -13.37 -9.73 7.44
C ALA A 105 -13.96 -10.12 8.82
N PRO A 106 -14.89 -11.09 8.94
CA PRO A 106 -15.47 -11.44 10.24
C PRO A 106 -14.42 -11.91 11.24
N GLU A 107 -13.50 -12.80 10.82
CA GLU A 107 -12.42 -13.30 11.66
C GLU A 107 -11.41 -12.19 11.97
N THR A 108 -11.06 -11.37 10.96
CA THR A 108 -10.16 -10.22 11.11
C THR A 108 -10.71 -9.22 12.13
N PHE A 109 -12.00 -8.94 12.07
CA PHE A 109 -12.66 -8.04 13.02
C PHE A 109 -12.71 -8.62 14.42
N ARG A 110 -13.17 -9.87 14.57
CA ARG A 110 -13.30 -10.57 15.86
C ARG A 110 -11.96 -10.72 16.57
N ASP A 111 -10.94 -11.21 15.84
CA ASP A 111 -9.64 -11.57 16.41
C ASP A 111 -8.67 -10.39 16.45
N ARG A 112 -9.08 -9.20 15.95
CA ARG A 112 -8.23 -8.00 15.80
C ARG A 112 -6.92 -8.30 15.06
N LYS A 113 -6.97 -9.24 14.11
CA LYS A 113 -5.81 -9.73 13.40
C LYS A 113 -6.20 -10.28 12.03
N GLY A 114 -5.50 -9.87 10.96
CA GLY A 114 -5.83 -10.30 9.61
C GLY A 114 -4.66 -10.28 8.64
N THR A 115 -4.83 -10.99 7.52
CA THR A 115 -3.94 -10.88 6.33
C THR A 115 -4.33 -9.66 5.49
N CYS A 116 -3.57 -9.37 4.42
CA CYS A 116 -3.92 -8.27 3.49
C CYS A 116 -5.35 -8.40 2.94
N GLN A 117 -5.78 -9.63 2.64
CA GLN A 117 -7.15 -9.96 2.22
C GLN A 117 -8.17 -9.57 3.30
N GLY A 118 -7.95 -10.02 4.54
CA GLY A 118 -8.85 -9.70 5.66
C GLY A 118 -8.95 -8.20 5.95
N TYR A 119 -7.82 -7.46 5.84
CA TYR A 119 -7.82 -5.99 5.95
C TYR A 119 -8.64 -5.32 4.84
N ALA A 120 -8.42 -5.74 3.59
CA ALA A 120 -9.08 -5.15 2.43
C ALA A 120 -10.60 -5.41 2.46
N GLU A 121 -11.02 -6.63 2.78
CA GLU A 121 -12.42 -7.00 2.90
C GLU A 121 -13.09 -6.28 4.07
N LEU A 122 -12.44 -6.21 5.25
CA LEU A 122 -12.96 -5.50 6.42
C LEU A 122 -13.21 -4.02 6.10
N PHE A 123 -12.27 -3.36 5.42
CA PHE A 123 -12.45 -1.97 5.00
C PHE A 123 -13.67 -1.81 4.08
N VAL A 124 -13.87 -2.71 3.10
CA VAL A 124 -15.01 -2.65 2.19
C VAL A 124 -16.33 -2.81 2.94
N LEU A 125 -16.41 -3.73 3.91
CA LEU A 125 -17.63 -3.97 4.69
C LEU A 125 -17.95 -2.77 5.58
N LEU A 126 -16.97 -2.24 6.32
CA LEU A 126 -17.15 -1.05 7.15
C LEU A 126 -17.50 0.19 6.31
N ALA A 127 -16.83 0.40 5.18
CA ALA A 127 -17.09 1.51 4.26
C ALA A 127 -18.55 1.44 3.74
N ARG A 128 -19.01 0.26 3.33
CA ARG A 128 -20.39 0.05 2.89
C ARG A 128 -21.39 0.43 3.98
N SER A 129 -21.18 -0.03 5.21
CA SER A 129 -22.04 0.30 6.35
C SER A 129 -22.00 1.79 6.69
N ALA A 130 -20.90 2.49 6.39
CA ALA A 130 -20.75 3.93 6.53
C ALA A 130 -21.27 4.75 5.33
N GLY A 131 -21.90 4.11 4.33
CA GLY A 131 -22.39 4.75 3.10
C GLY A 131 -21.31 5.15 2.10
N ILE A 132 -20.10 4.61 2.22
CA ILE A 132 -18.94 4.88 1.36
C ILE A 132 -18.77 3.77 0.32
N THR A 133 -18.50 4.15 -0.93
CA THR A 133 -18.19 3.18 -1.99
C THR A 133 -16.70 2.83 -1.96
N ALA A 134 -16.40 1.56 -1.68
CA ALA A 134 -15.05 1.03 -1.70
C ALA A 134 -15.01 -0.32 -2.41
N VAL A 135 -13.85 -0.69 -2.95
CA VAL A 135 -13.60 -1.99 -3.59
C VAL A 135 -12.28 -2.57 -3.10
N GLU A 136 -12.24 -3.88 -3.04
CA GLU A 136 -11.01 -4.63 -2.89
C GLU A 136 -10.34 -4.79 -4.25
N ILE A 137 -9.01 -4.72 -4.27
CA ILE A 137 -8.17 -4.90 -5.44
C ILE A 137 -7.12 -5.95 -5.11
N THR A 138 -6.97 -6.94 -5.98
CA THR A 138 -5.89 -7.93 -5.94
C THR A 138 -4.85 -7.64 -6.99
N GLY A 139 -3.60 -8.05 -6.72
CA GLY A 139 -2.53 -7.86 -7.70
C GLY A 139 -1.13 -8.10 -7.17
N TYR A 140 -0.19 -7.64 -7.95
CA TYR A 140 1.24 -7.76 -7.69
C TYR A 140 1.72 -6.64 -6.78
N CYS A 141 2.51 -7.01 -5.76
CA CYS A 141 3.08 -6.03 -4.83
C CYS A 141 4.60 -6.22 -4.69
N ARG A 142 5.32 -5.11 -4.67
CA ARG A 142 6.72 -5.02 -4.27
C ARG A 142 6.79 -4.66 -2.79
N GLY A 143 6.53 -5.66 -1.95
CA GLY A 143 6.48 -5.50 -0.49
C GLY A 143 7.85 -5.29 0.17
N SER A 144 7.87 -5.33 1.51
CA SER A 144 9.09 -5.12 2.31
C SER A 144 10.20 -6.15 2.06
N GLY A 145 9.85 -7.37 1.68
CA GLY A 145 10.81 -8.42 1.34
C GLY A 145 11.28 -8.42 -0.12
N PHE A 146 10.69 -7.58 -0.99
CA PHE A 146 11.08 -7.52 -2.40
C PHE A 146 12.47 -6.90 -2.57
N LYS A 147 13.27 -7.49 -3.44
CA LYS A 147 14.56 -6.94 -3.91
C LYS A 147 14.47 -6.68 -5.42
N PRO A 148 15.08 -5.60 -5.95
CA PRO A 148 15.22 -5.41 -7.38
C PRO A 148 15.84 -6.66 -8.04
N GLY A 149 15.20 -7.17 -9.10
CA GLY A 149 15.59 -8.42 -9.74
C GLY A 149 14.76 -9.64 -9.33
N ASP A 150 14.01 -9.57 -8.24
CA ASP A 150 13.11 -10.64 -7.81
C ASP A 150 11.92 -10.81 -8.77
N ARG A 151 11.43 -12.05 -8.85
CA ARG A 151 10.16 -12.34 -9.50
C ARG A 151 9.00 -11.79 -8.67
N ILE A 152 8.17 -10.94 -9.29
CA ILE A 152 7.01 -10.36 -8.62
C ILE A 152 5.86 -11.37 -8.57
N ARG A 153 5.23 -11.50 -7.41
CA ARG A 153 4.10 -12.40 -7.17
C ARG A 153 2.79 -11.63 -7.12
N ASN A 154 1.71 -12.30 -7.53
CA ASN A 154 0.34 -11.83 -7.36
C ASN A 154 -0.19 -12.39 -6.03
N ASP A 155 0.09 -11.71 -4.94
CA ASP A 155 -0.14 -12.21 -3.59
C ASP A 155 -0.54 -11.10 -2.59
N HIS A 156 -1.07 -9.99 -3.08
CA HIS A 156 -1.46 -8.88 -2.23
C HIS A 156 -2.85 -8.33 -2.56
N ALA A 157 -3.51 -7.80 -1.53
CA ALA A 157 -4.79 -7.14 -1.62
C ALA A 157 -4.73 -5.76 -0.95
N TRP A 158 -5.40 -4.78 -1.57
CA TRP A 158 -5.55 -3.41 -1.11
C TRP A 158 -6.90 -2.84 -1.53
N ASN A 159 -7.12 -1.54 -1.42
CA ASN A 159 -8.41 -0.95 -1.72
C ASN A 159 -8.34 0.25 -2.66
N ALA A 160 -9.43 0.47 -3.39
CA ALA A 160 -9.82 1.78 -3.89
C ALA A 160 -11.09 2.24 -3.18
N VAL A 161 -11.18 3.53 -2.91
CA VAL A 161 -12.33 4.19 -2.28
C VAL A 161 -12.74 5.40 -3.10
N ARG A 162 -14.04 5.64 -3.21
CA ARG A 162 -14.58 6.81 -3.89
C ARG A 162 -14.94 7.89 -2.87
N ILE A 163 -14.40 9.09 -3.08
CA ILE A 163 -14.63 10.29 -2.27
C ILE A 163 -14.94 11.42 -3.24
N ASP A 164 -16.06 12.11 -3.07
CA ASP A 164 -16.49 13.22 -3.92
C ASP A 164 -16.40 12.88 -5.41
N SER A 165 -16.86 11.70 -5.80
CA SER A 165 -16.84 11.16 -7.16
C SER A 165 -15.45 10.75 -7.71
N LEU A 166 -14.36 10.98 -7.00
CA LEU A 166 -13.01 10.58 -7.39
C LEU A 166 -12.58 9.29 -6.70
N TRP A 167 -11.81 8.46 -7.39
CA TRP A 167 -11.24 7.24 -6.83
C TRP A 167 -9.84 7.46 -6.28
N TYR A 168 -9.58 6.93 -5.10
CA TYR A 168 -8.31 6.98 -4.39
C TYR A 168 -7.84 5.59 -4.01
N LEU A 169 -6.52 5.39 -3.96
CA LEU A 169 -5.88 4.13 -3.58
C LEU A 169 -5.37 4.19 -2.14
N LEU A 170 -5.55 3.10 -1.40
CA LEU A 170 -5.02 2.96 -0.05
C LEU A 170 -4.64 1.51 0.27
N ASP A 171 -3.64 1.31 1.12
CA ASP A 171 -3.22 0.00 1.60
C ASP A 171 -3.16 -0.03 3.13
N LEU A 172 -4.18 -0.60 3.74
CA LEU A 172 -4.30 -0.69 5.19
C LEU A 172 -3.21 -1.56 5.82
N THR A 173 -2.78 -2.60 5.13
CA THR A 173 -1.76 -3.53 5.63
C THR A 173 -0.43 -2.81 5.83
N TYR A 174 0.09 -2.15 4.79
CA TYR A 174 1.32 -1.37 4.91
C TYR A 174 1.15 -0.07 5.68
N GLY A 175 -0.07 0.48 5.73
CA GLY A 175 -0.42 1.59 6.60
C GLY A 175 -0.31 1.24 8.09
N THR A 176 -0.54 -0.02 8.46
CA THR A 176 -0.50 -0.51 9.85
C THR A 176 0.92 -0.80 10.31
N GLY A 177 1.75 -1.44 9.48
CA GLY A 177 3.09 -1.83 9.89
C GLY A 177 3.82 -2.74 8.90
N VAL A 178 4.81 -3.43 9.40
CA VAL A 178 5.69 -4.31 8.62
C VAL A 178 5.89 -5.65 9.31
N VAL A 179 6.26 -6.67 8.53
CA VAL A 179 6.74 -7.94 9.07
C VAL A 179 8.26 -7.97 8.95
N SER A 180 8.95 -8.21 10.06
CA SER A 180 10.40 -8.45 10.11
C SER A 180 10.66 -9.73 10.89
N ASP A 181 11.50 -10.61 10.34
CA ASP A 181 11.86 -11.89 10.94
C ASP A 181 10.64 -12.72 11.39
N GLY A 182 9.59 -12.74 10.54
CA GLY A 182 8.35 -13.47 10.80
C GLY A 182 7.44 -12.84 11.87
N LYS A 183 7.81 -11.68 12.44
CA LYS A 183 7.02 -10.97 13.45
C LYS A 183 6.44 -9.69 12.91
N PHE A 184 5.19 -9.43 13.24
CA PHE A 184 4.55 -8.14 12.95
C PHE A 184 5.09 -7.05 13.88
N ILE A 185 5.45 -5.92 13.30
CA ILE A 185 5.86 -4.70 14.01
C ILE A 185 4.89 -3.60 13.59
N ARG A 186 4.09 -3.12 14.55
CA ARG A 186 3.20 -1.99 14.30
C ARG A 186 4.02 -0.72 14.09
N GLN A 187 3.87 -0.14 12.91
CA GLN A 187 4.55 1.09 12.52
C GLN A 187 3.66 1.84 11.55
N TYR A 188 2.81 2.68 12.08
CA TYR A 188 1.89 3.48 11.26
C TYR A 188 2.63 4.27 10.17
N GLN A 189 2.09 4.20 8.94
CA GLN A 189 2.66 4.87 7.79
C GLN A 189 1.57 5.62 7.00
N GLU A 190 1.57 6.93 7.14
CA GLU A 190 0.64 7.84 6.48
C GLU A 190 0.67 7.73 4.95
N HIS A 191 1.84 7.41 4.38
CA HIS A 191 2.03 7.32 2.93
C HIS A 191 0.98 6.46 2.22
N TYR A 192 0.50 5.40 2.88
CA TYR A 192 -0.44 4.46 2.28
C TYR A 192 -1.91 4.87 2.40
N PHE A 193 -2.19 6.03 2.98
CA PHE A 193 -3.51 6.65 2.98
C PHE A 193 -3.68 7.51 1.75
N LEU A 194 -4.61 7.15 0.86
CA LEU A 194 -4.97 7.89 -0.36
C LEU A 194 -3.73 8.28 -1.19
N THR A 195 -2.83 7.32 -1.40
CA THR A 195 -1.58 7.53 -2.16
C THR A 195 -1.88 7.88 -3.61
N PRO A 196 -1.27 8.94 -4.18
CA PRO A 196 -1.43 9.28 -5.58
C PRO A 196 -1.10 8.10 -6.51
N PRO A 197 -1.90 7.82 -7.54
CA PRO A 197 -1.70 6.70 -8.45
C PRO A 197 -0.31 6.64 -9.10
N GLY A 198 0.25 7.81 -9.46
CA GLY A 198 1.59 7.93 -10.03
C GLY A 198 2.73 7.52 -9.08
N GLU A 199 2.46 7.47 -7.76
CA GLU A 199 3.40 6.97 -6.76
C GLU A 199 3.08 5.52 -6.38
N PHE A 200 1.78 5.20 -6.29
CA PHE A 200 1.31 3.87 -5.92
C PHE A 200 1.78 2.81 -6.91
N ILE A 201 1.82 3.13 -8.21
CA ILE A 201 2.24 2.22 -9.27
C ILE A 201 3.68 1.72 -9.14
N TYR A 202 4.54 2.39 -8.40
CA TYR A 202 5.91 1.92 -8.17
C TYR A 202 5.98 0.71 -7.23
N SER A 203 4.93 0.44 -6.48
CA SER A 203 4.85 -0.71 -5.57
C SER A 203 3.72 -1.68 -5.89
N TYR A 204 2.68 -1.27 -6.63
CA TYR A 204 1.45 -2.04 -6.83
C TYR A 204 1.03 -2.09 -8.28
N LEU A 205 0.79 -3.28 -8.82
CA LEU A 205 0.18 -3.49 -10.14
C LEU A 205 -1.09 -4.32 -9.98
N PRO A 206 -2.28 -3.73 -10.16
CA PRO A 206 -3.55 -4.46 -10.05
C PRO A 206 -3.73 -5.45 -11.19
N GLU A 207 -4.39 -6.59 -10.93
CA GLU A 207 -4.79 -7.56 -11.96
C GLU A 207 -5.70 -6.92 -13.00
N VAL A 208 -6.61 -6.08 -12.56
CA VAL A 208 -7.53 -5.34 -13.43
C VAL A 208 -6.95 -3.95 -13.73
N PRO A 209 -6.44 -3.69 -14.95
CA PRO A 209 -5.61 -2.52 -15.25
C PRO A 209 -6.26 -1.16 -14.97
N ARG A 210 -7.59 -1.04 -15.01
CA ARG A 210 -8.27 0.23 -14.69
C ARG A 210 -8.00 0.72 -13.27
N TRP A 211 -7.73 -0.20 -12.32
CA TRP A 211 -7.44 0.15 -10.95
C TRP A 211 -6.01 0.68 -10.73
N GLN A 212 -5.22 0.80 -11.80
CA GLN A 212 -4.01 1.61 -11.74
C GLN A 212 -4.36 3.10 -11.55
N LEU A 213 -5.55 3.52 -11.92
CA LEU A 213 -6.03 4.91 -11.91
C LEU A 213 -5.08 5.89 -12.63
N LEU A 214 -4.31 5.39 -13.58
CA LEU A 214 -3.37 6.15 -14.40
C LEU A 214 -4.02 6.51 -15.74
N PRO A 215 -3.76 7.72 -16.28
CA PRO A 215 -4.15 8.04 -17.65
C PRO A 215 -3.58 7.05 -18.66
N ASP A 216 -2.27 6.76 -18.55
CA ASP A 216 -1.57 5.79 -19.36
C ASP A 216 -1.24 4.56 -18.51
N ARG A 217 -2.02 3.51 -18.71
CA ARG A 217 -1.82 2.24 -17.99
C ARG A 217 -0.54 1.55 -18.44
N ILE A 218 0.18 0.96 -17.49
CA ILE A 218 1.39 0.20 -17.78
C ILE A 218 1.16 -1.30 -17.77
N SER A 219 1.91 -2.03 -18.58
CA SER A 219 1.93 -3.48 -18.58
C SER A 219 2.76 -4.05 -17.41
N LYS A 220 2.59 -5.34 -17.11
CA LYS A 220 3.42 -6.05 -16.12
C LYS A 220 4.90 -5.96 -16.46
N MET A 221 5.26 -6.12 -17.73
CA MET A 221 6.65 -6.01 -18.18
C MET A 221 7.24 -4.62 -17.92
N LYS A 222 6.45 -3.54 -18.09
CA LYS A 222 6.89 -2.18 -17.75
C LYS A 222 7.00 -2.00 -16.24
N PHE A 223 6.03 -2.52 -15.47
CA PHE A 223 6.06 -2.51 -14.00
C PHE A 223 7.32 -3.18 -13.45
N GLU A 224 7.71 -4.35 -13.98
CA GLU A 224 8.90 -5.09 -13.55
C GLU A 224 10.21 -4.31 -13.76
N LYS A 225 10.23 -3.37 -14.69
CA LYS A 225 11.39 -2.50 -14.98
C LYS A 225 11.41 -1.19 -14.21
N LEU A 226 10.28 -0.79 -13.59
CA LEU A 226 10.24 0.45 -12.81
C LEU A 226 11.28 0.41 -11.68
N PRO A 227 11.89 1.55 -11.33
CA PRO A 227 12.70 1.67 -10.12
C PRO A 227 11.95 1.17 -8.89
N PHE A 228 12.67 0.70 -7.88
CA PHE A 228 12.06 0.33 -6.62
C PHE A 228 12.12 1.50 -5.65
N TYR A 229 11.18 2.45 -5.85
CA TYR A 229 11.01 3.59 -4.97
C TYR A 229 10.12 3.24 -3.78
N ARG A 230 10.45 3.82 -2.63
CA ARG A 230 9.76 3.63 -1.35
C ARG A 230 9.23 4.98 -0.83
N PRO A 231 8.38 4.98 0.21
CA PRO A 231 7.79 6.22 0.72
C PRO A 231 8.77 7.39 0.90
N GLY A 232 9.99 7.11 1.38
CA GLY A 232 11.01 8.15 1.56
C GLY A 232 11.42 8.90 0.28
N TYR A 233 11.33 8.25 -0.88
CA TYR A 233 11.60 8.90 -2.17
C TYR A 233 10.58 10.00 -2.46
N PHE A 234 9.30 9.66 -2.36
CA PHE A 234 8.20 10.59 -2.68
C PHE A 234 8.04 11.68 -1.62
N LEU A 235 8.11 11.30 -0.34
CA LEU A 235 7.95 12.23 0.79
C LEU A 235 9.09 13.25 0.88
N SER A 236 10.28 12.90 0.39
CA SER A 236 11.43 13.81 0.32
C SER A 236 11.46 14.64 -0.96
N GLY A 237 10.54 14.43 -1.89
CA GLY A 237 10.54 15.14 -3.18
C GLY A 237 11.74 14.81 -4.07
N LEU A 238 12.39 13.66 -3.87
CA LEU A 238 13.45 13.18 -4.74
C LEU A 238 12.96 12.93 -6.15
N ARG A 239 13.79 13.24 -7.15
CA ARG A 239 13.56 12.88 -8.55
C ARG A 239 14.86 12.36 -9.15
N GLN A 240 14.86 11.13 -9.67
CA GLN A 240 16.02 10.59 -10.37
C GLN A 240 16.25 11.36 -11.68
N ILE A 241 17.50 11.77 -11.92
CA ILE A 241 17.92 12.51 -13.10
C ILE A 241 18.62 11.56 -14.07
N ASP A 242 19.65 10.84 -13.58
CA ASP A 242 20.51 9.98 -14.37
C ASP A 242 21.00 8.79 -13.54
N PRO A 243 21.13 7.59 -14.12
CA PRO A 243 20.65 7.17 -15.45
C PRO A 243 19.11 7.16 -15.55
N ALA A 244 18.58 6.92 -16.74
CA ALA A 244 17.13 6.75 -16.93
C ALA A 244 16.54 5.75 -15.93
N PRO A 245 15.37 6.04 -15.31
CA PRO A 245 14.82 5.25 -14.22
C PRO A 245 14.65 3.77 -14.57
N SER A 246 15.34 2.90 -13.82
CA SER A 246 15.28 1.44 -13.93
C SER A 246 15.54 0.83 -12.54
N CYS A 247 15.05 -0.39 -12.29
CA CYS A 247 15.39 -1.10 -11.05
C CYS A 247 16.81 -1.71 -11.08
N ILE A 248 17.47 -1.74 -12.25
CA ILE A 248 18.81 -2.32 -12.46
C ILE A 248 19.75 -1.24 -12.99
N ILE A 249 20.93 -1.13 -12.39
CA ILE A 249 22.06 -0.33 -12.86
C ILE A 249 23.13 -1.29 -13.35
N ASN A 250 23.48 -1.24 -14.66
CA ASN A 250 24.60 -1.98 -15.20
C ASN A 250 25.83 -1.09 -15.22
N CYS A 251 26.97 -1.61 -14.77
CA CYS A 251 28.25 -0.89 -14.77
C CYS A 251 29.45 -1.82 -14.97
N THR A 252 30.62 -1.22 -15.22
CA THR A 252 31.91 -1.89 -15.27
C THR A 252 32.86 -1.12 -14.36
N GLY A 253 33.18 -1.67 -13.20
CA GLY A 253 34.08 -1.11 -12.20
C GLY A 253 33.50 0.04 -11.39
N SER A 254 32.65 0.89 -11.97
CA SER A 254 32.06 2.04 -11.24
C SER A 254 30.62 2.33 -11.62
N MET A 255 29.85 2.89 -10.70
CA MET A 255 28.51 3.40 -10.97
C MET A 255 28.36 4.85 -10.56
N LYS A 256 27.45 5.55 -11.23
CA LYS A 256 26.98 6.88 -10.82
C LYS A 256 25.47 6.97 -11.03
N ILE A 257 24.78 7.57 -10.05
CA ILE A 257 23.35 7.88 -10.13
C ILE A 257 23.13 9.27 -9.52
N SER A 258 22.21 10.05 -10.08
CA SER A 258 21.92 11.38 -9.58
C SER A 258 20.42 11.63 -9.40
N PHE A 259 20.11 12.44 -8.42
CA PHE A 259 18.78 12.87 -8.06
C PHE A 259 18.72 14.39 -7.91
N SER A 260 17.58 15.01 -8.26
CA SER A 260 17.26 16.31 -7.70
C SER A 260 16.56 16.13 -6.35
N ALA A 261 16.85 17.03 -5.42
CA ALA A 261 16.23 17.06 -4.10
C ALA A 261 16.02 18.52 -3.66
N PRO A 262 14.88 18.85 -3.03
CA PRO A 262 14.65 20.15 -2.46
C PRO A 262 15.75 20.55 -1.45
N PRO A 263 15.96 21.86 -1.20
CA PRO A 263 16.80 22.31 -0.10
C PRO A 263 16.38 21.69 1.24
N GLY A 264 17.35 21.39 2.11
CA GLY A 264 17.09 20.78 3.44
C GLY A 264 16.76 19.30 3.42
N ILE A 265 16.79 18.62 2.27
CA ILE A 265 16.70 17.16 2.19
C ILE A 265 18.08 16.55 2.11
N THR A 266 18.35 15.60 3.00
CA THR A 266 19.58 14.77 2.96
C THR A 266 19.29 13.39 2.45
N LEU A 267 20.32 12.76 1.88
CA LEU A 267 20.29 11.39 1.39
C LEU A 267 21.47 10.63 1.98
N THR A 268 21.20 9.41 2.46
CA THR A 268 22.24 8.43 2.84
C THR A 268 22.04 7.16 2.05
N ALA A 269 23.14 6.45 1.79
CA ALA A 269 23.10 5.20 1.05
C ALA A 269 24.15 4.20 1.53
N VAL A 270 23.93 2.94 1.18
CA VAL A 270 24.86 1.84 1.47
C VAL A 270 24.84 0.85 0.31
N ILE A 271 26.00 0.29 0.01
CA ILE A 271 26.14 -0.87 -0.88
C ILE A 271 26.08 -2.12 -0.02
N ARG A 272 25.24 -3.10 -0.44
CA ARG A 272 25.01 -4.37 0.25
C ARG A 272 25.21 -5.56 -0.68
N THR A 273 25.49 -6.73 -0.09
CA THR A 273 25.40 -8.01 -0.76
C THR A 273 23.96 -8.44 -0.95
N GLU A 274 23.71 -9.48 -1.71
CA GLU A 274 22.41 -10.14 -1.86
C GLU A 274 21.86 -10.63 -0.52
N SER A 275 22.70 -11.12 0.38
CA SER A 275 22.31 -11.52 1.74
C SER A 275 21.96 -10.35 2.67
N GLY A 276 22.09 -9.10 2.18
CA GLY A 276 21.79 -7.89 2.95
C GLY A 276 22.93 -7.37 3.83
N LYS A 277 24.11 -8.04 3.83
CA LYS A 277 25.30 -7.56 4.56
C LYS A 277 25.79 -6.25 3.93
N SER A 278 25.94 -5.22 4.75
CA SER A 278 26.53 -3.94 4.33
C SER A 278 28.01 -4.11 4.03
N LEU A 279 28.45 -3.62 2.85
CA LEU A 279 29.84 -3.68 2.42
C LEU A 279 30.56 -2.35 2.67
N PHE A 280 30.05 -1.28 2.05
CA PHE A 280 30.62 0.07 2.19
C PHE A 280 29.57 1.14 1.90
N LYS A 281 29.91 2.38 2.26
CA LYS A 281 29.11 3.58 1.91
C LYS A 281 29.61 4.13 0.58
N PRO A 282 28.73 4.40 -0.39
CA PRO A 282 29.12 5.11 -1.61
C PRO A 282 29.46 6.56 -1.29
N ILE A 283 30.14 7.23 -2.21
CA ILE A 283 30.38 8.67 -2.13
C ILE A 283 29.10 9.38 -2.49
N ILE A 284 28.70 10.34 -1.66
CA ILE A 284 27.53 11.20 -1.91
C ILE A 284 28.03 12.64 -1.96
N ASP A 285 27.83 13.30 -3.10
CA ASP A 285 28.13 14.69 -3.31
C ASP A 285 26.86 15.50 -3.62
N ARG A 286 26.83 16.76 -3.18
CA ARG A 286 25.71 17.66 -3.47
C ARG A 286 26.20 18.93 -4.13
N LYS A 287 25.56 19.29 -5.25
CA LYS A 287 25.78 20.56 -5.95
C LYS A 287 24.42 21.24 -6.16
N GLY A 288 24.09 22.20 -5.32
CA GLY A 288 22.78 22.83 -5.32
C GLY A 288 21.68 21.83 -4.99
N GLU A 289 20.73 21.67 -5.90
CA GLU A 289 19.63 20.69 -5.77
C GLU A 289 20.00 19.29 -6.26
N VAL A 290 21.16 19.10 -6.90
CA VAL A 290 21.58 17.80 -7.42
C VAL A 290 22.39 17.05 -6.39
N ILE A 291 21.98 15.82 -6.09
CA ILE A 291 22.71 14.86 -5.25
C ILE A 291 23.21 13.73 -6.14
N GLY A 292 24.53 13.58 -6.21
CA GLY A 292 25.22 12.47 -6.87
C GLY A 292 25.54 11.35 -5.87
N ILE A 293 25.41 10.10 -6.31
CA ILE A 293 25.91 8.91 -5.60
C ILE A 293 26.83 8.18 -6.54
N SER A 294 28.06 7.91 -6.11
CA SER A 294 29.03 7.13 -6.88
C SER A 294 29.68 6.05 -6.03
N ALA A 295 30.00 4.92 -6.66
CA ALA A 295 30.65 3.80 -6.02
C ALA A 295 31.57 3.08 -7.02
N ASP A 296 32.73 2.62 -6.51
CA ASP A 296 33.68 1.80 -7.24
C ASP A 296 33.63 0.36 -6.71
N PHE A 297 33.61 -0.61 -7.63
CA PHE A 297 33.56 -2.04 -7.35
C PHE A 297 34.85 -2.70 -7.78
N ARG A 298 35.50 -3.40 -6.86
CA ARG A 298 36.75 -4.13 -7.14
C ARG A 298 36.50 -5.46 -7.87
N GLU A 299 35.39 -6.09 -7.53
CA GLU A 299 35.05 -7.43 -8.02
C GLU A 299 33.79 -7.38 -8.86
N PRO A 300 33.69 -8.16 -9.96
CA PRO A 300 32.43 -8.41 -10.65
C PRO A 300 31.40 -9.03 -9.68
N GLY A 301 30.12 -8.70 -9.87
CA GLY A 301 29.06 -9.26 -9.02
C GLY A 301 27.78 -8.46 -9.04
N ASP A 302 26.80 -8.97 -8.31
CA ASP A 302 25.52 -8.35 -8.07
C ASP A 302 25.51 -7.70 -6.69
N TYR A 303 25.25 -6.40 -6.65
CA TYR A 303 25.22 -5.58 -5.44
C TYR A 303 23.88 -4.87 -5.32
N TYR A 304 23.56 -4.39 -4.12
CA TYR A 304 22.35 -3.61 -3.89
C TYR A 304 22.72 -2.22 -3.36
N LEU A 305 22.34 -1.18 -4.09
CA LEU A 305 22.36 0.19 -3.59
C LEU A 305 21.04 0.45 -2.87
N VAL A 306 21.10 0.73 -1.58
CA VAL A 306 19.93 1.06 -0.75
C VAL A 306 20.10 2.46 -0.21
N GLY A 307 19.08 3.31 -0.37
CA GLY A 307 19.11 4.72 0.03
C GLY A 307 17.96 5.13 0.94
N TRP A 308 18.24 6.08 1.83
CA TRP A 308 17.29 6.72 2.73
C TRP A 308 17.35 8.22 2.52
N ALA A 309 16.20 8.88 2.60
CA ALA A 309 16.09 10.33 2.46
C ALA A 309 15.16 10.93 3.51
N GLY A 310 15.41 12.19 3.84
CA GLY A 310 14.61 12.93 4.81
C GLY A 310 15.21 14.29 5.12
N PRO A 311 14.57 15.07 6.00
CA PRO A 311 15.05 16.39 6.41
C PRO A 311 16.43 16.37 7.05
N ASP A 312 17.22 17.42 6.81
CA ASP A 312 18.57 17.62 7.39
C ASP A 312 18.54 18.07 8.86
N SER A 313 17.37 18.22 9.44
CA SER A 313 17.16 18.88 10.72
C SER A 313 17.58 18.08 11.96
N GLY A 314 18.45 17.07 11.86
CA GLY A 314 18.94 16.27 12.99
C GLY A 314 17.86 15.57 13.86
N LYS A 315 16.63 16.03 13.78
CA LYS A 315 15.43 15.51 14.48
C LYS A 315 14.50 14.72 13.56
N GLY A 316 14.68 14.82 12.22
CA GLY A 316 13.88 14.12 11.24
C GLY A 316 14.46 12.74 10.93
N LYS A 317 13.66 11.68 11.10
CA LYS A 317 14.09 10.33 10.73
C LYS A 317 14.12 10.20 9.20
N GLN A 318 15.26 9.83 8.62
CA GLN A 318 15.31 9.43 7.22
C GLN A 318 14.47 8.18 6.99
N SER A 319 13.71 8.16 5.90
CA SER A 319 12.87 7.03 5.49
C SER A 319 13.49 6.34 4.29
N TRP A 320 13.30 5.03 4.19
CA TRP A 320 13.75 4.25 3.05
C TRP A 320 13.17 4.83 1.75
N ALA A 321 14.08 5.22 0.83
CA ALA A 321 13.73 5.93 -0.39
C ALA A 321 13.80 5.07 -1.64
N PHE A 322 14.83 4.23 -1.79
CA PHE A 322 15.00 3.40 -2.98
C PHE A 322 15.91 2.20 -2.73
N SER A 323 15.81 1.23 -3.65
CA SER A 323 16.82 0.20 -3.86
C SER A 323 17.01 -0.09 -5.33
N TYR A 324 18.25 -0.40 -5.71
CA TYR A 324 18.65 -0.81 -7.04
C TYR A 324 19.50 -2.07 -6.98
N LEU A 325 19.30 -2.96 -7.95
CA LEU A 325 20.27 -4.01 -8.25
C LEU A 325 21.37 -3.41 -9.12
N VAL A 326 22.62 -3.43 -8.64
CA VAL A 326 23.80 -2.98 -9.38
C VAL A 326 24.52 -4.21 -9.91
N LYS A 327 24.56 -4.35 -11.21
CA LYS A 327 25.26 -5.44 -11.91
C LYS A 327 26.60 -4.94 -12.41
N ASN A 328 27.68 -5.24 -11.67
CA ASN A 328 29.05 -4.96 -12.08
C ASN A 328 29.59 -6.15 -12.87
N ARG A 329 29.97 -5.92 -14.15
CA ARG A 329 30.47 -6.95 -15.08
C ARG A 329 31.82 -6.53 -15.63
#